data_7369c3058119398a033b85e75ff71d51
#
_entry.id   7369c3058119398a033b85e75ff71d51
#
_cell.length_a   1.000
_cell.length_b   1.000
_cell.length_c   1.000
_cell.angle_alpha   90.00
_cell.angle_beta   90.00
_cell.angle_gamma   90.00
#
_symmetry.space_group_name_H-M   'P 1'
#
loop_
_entity.id
_entity.type
_entity.pdbx_description
1 polymer ?
#
loop_
_entity_poly.entity_id
_entity_poly.type
_entity_poly.pdbx_seq_one_letter_code
_entity_poly.pdbx_strand_id
1 'polypeptide(L)'
;MALMIVRYSDGASARWAVLTGEAPVGPADTVEAFTMASDAVSLGDLIKAIDERPELANGGEPVSFAAAALLSPVSTDATLICQGLNYSDHAAEAGHHVRKQNLLFAKASSSLSGPYADIVRPKDVELLDYEVEVGIILRQDLVSDSVVTDANIGSYVAGVVLCNDVSARDTMFGASFLQWYQGKSYRTFCPTGPVFYLLEPAEVAETIANLELSLSYQGTVRQSANTAQLIYKPVETLSQLASIVGLKRGDLILTGTPGGVIAQGTPALVQILKTHLLDDATRRDEMRTEMKLLGTFLQPGEEVSLTLRDGVSGRALGGQLCRIADA
;
A
#
# COMPACT_ATOMS: atom_id res chain seq x y z
N MET A 1 23.81 -3.60 -0.43
CA MET A 1 23.21 -2.80 -1.55
C MET A 1 21.75 -3.22 -1.69
N ALA A 2 20.85 -2.26 -1.69
CA ALA A 2 19.41 -2.51 -1.82
C ALA A 2 19.06 -3.20 -3.15
N LEU A 3 18.11 -4.15 -3.12
CA LEU A 3 17.68 -4.95 -4.26
C LEU A 3 16.24 -4.63 -4.65
N MET A 4 15.97 -4.58 -5.94
CA MET A 4 14.62 -4.52 -6.48
C MET A 4 14.17 -5.94 -6.86
N ILE A 5 13.29 -6.52 -6.06
CA ILE A 5 12.80 -7.89 -6.25
C ILE A 5 11.38 -7.81 -6.82
N VAL A 6 11.11 -8.62 -7.82
CA VAL A 6 9.79 -8.76 -8.42
C VAL A 6 9.25 -10.16 -8.24
N ARG A 7 7.93 -10.27 -8.17
CA ARG A 7 7.20 -11.53 -8.25
C ARG A 7 6.41 -11.55 -9.55
N TYR A 8 6.53 -12.60 -10.34
CA TYR A 8 5.89 -12.70 -11.64
C TYR A 8 5.31 -14.08 -11.89
N SER A 9 4.37 -14.18 -12.82
CA SER A 9 3.83 -15.44 -13.31
C SER A 9 4.60 -15.89 -14.54
N ASP A 10 5.10 -17.13 -14.54
CA ASP A 10 5.66 -17.78 -15.73
C ASP A 10 4.60 -18.53 -16.55
N GLY A 11 3.32 -18.37 -16.20
CA GLY A 11 2.18 -19.06 -16.78
C GLY A 11 1.81 -20.37 -16.04
N ALA A 12 2.72 -20.95 -15.26
CA ALA A 12 2.49 -22.17 -14.47
C ALA A 12 2.52 -21.90 -12.98
N SER A 13 3.39 -21.00 -12.53
CA SER A 13 3.60 -20.70 -11.10
C SER A 13 4.07 -19.25 -10.90
N ALA A 14 4.04 -18.81 -9.65
CA ALA A 14 4.68 -17.56 -9.25
C ALA A 14 6.19 -17.78 -9.04
N ARG A 15 6.99 -16.84 -9.55
CA ARG A 15 8.44 -16.85 -9.47
C ARG A 15 8.96 -15.55 -8.90
N TRP A 16 10.20 -15.59 -8.40
CA TRP A 16 10.93 -14.43 -7.90
C TRP A 16 12.12 -14.13 -8.81
N ALA A 17 12.37 -12.82 -9.01
CA ALA A 17 13.52 -12.37 -9.78
C ALA A 17 14.06 -11.05 -9.21
N VAL A 18 15.34 -10.80 -9.43
CA VAL A 18 15.99 -9.51 -9.11
C VAL A 18 16.07 -8.69 -10.40
N LEU A 19 15.51 -7.50 -10.38
CA LEU A 19 15.57 -6.56 -11.50
C LEU A 19 17.02 -6.15 -11.81
N THR A 20 17.35 -6.11 -13.09
CA THR A 20 18.65 -5.61 -13.58
C THR A 20 18.55 -4.24 -14.25
N GLY A 21 17.35 -3.90 -14.74
CA GLY A 21 17.03 -2.65 -15.39
C GLY A 21 16.25 -1.67 -14.54
N GLU A 22 15.58 -0.75 -15.19
CA GLU A 22 14.65 0.18 -14.55
C GLU A 22 13.39 -0.55 -14.09
N ALA A 23 12.82 -0.08 -12.98
CA ALA A 23 11.55 -0.61 -12.51
C ALA A 23 10.41 -0.15 -13.43
N PRO A 24 9.50 -1.06 -13.84
CA PRO A 24 8.44 -0.75 -14.78
C PRO A 24 7.40 0.21 -14.17
N VAL A 25 6.76 1.00 -15.02
CA VAL A 25 5.68 1.94 -14.65
C VAL A 25 4.35 1.60 -15.31
N GLY A 26 4.34 0.68 -16.26
CA GLY A 26 3.15 0.26 -17.00
C GLY A 26 3.20 -1.21 -17.44
N PRO A 27 2.05 -1.81 -17.77
CA PRO A 27 1.95 -3.23 -18.10
C PRO A 27 2.64 -3.60 -19.42
N ALA A 28 2.86 -2.63 -20.31
CA ALA A 28 3.53 -2.83 -21.60
C ALA A 28 5.06 -2.78 -21.51
N ASP A 29 5.62 -2.36 -20.37
CA ASP A 29 7.06 -2.29 -20.19
C ASP A 29 7.68 -3.69 -20.20
N THR A 30 8.94 -3.75 -20.62
CA THR A 30 9.73 -4.98 -20.54
C THR A 30 10.49 -5.02 -19.22
N VAL A 31 10.39 -6.13 -18.52
CA VAL A 31 11.13 -6.42 -17.29
C VAL A 31 12.34 -7.26 -17.63
N GLU A 32 13.53 -6.74 -17.34
CA GLU A 32 14.79 -7.46 -17.41
C GLU A 32 15.24 -7.82 -16.01
N ALA A 33 15.46 -9.10 -15.75
CA ALA A 33 15.76 -9.59 -14.40
C ALA A 33 16.63 -10.85 -14.43
N PHE A 34 17.19 -11.20 -13.28
CA PHE A 34 17.74 -12.54 -13.03
C PHE A 34 16.78 -13.32 -12.13
N THR A 35 16.47 -14.56 -12.54
CA THR A 35 15.64 -15.45 -11.72
C THR A 35 16.33 -15.75 -10.39
N MET A 36 15.55 -15.92 -9.34
CA MET A 36 16.05 -16.37 -8.04
C MET A 36 15.88 -17.88 -7.91
N ALA A 37 16.93 -18.59 -7.50
CA ALA A 37 16.90 -20.03 -7.23
C ALA A 37 16.25 -20.27 -5.84
N SER A 38 14.99 -19.89 -5.70
CA SER A 38 14.24 -19.97 -4.44
C SER A 38 12.89 -20.64 -4.66
N ASP A 39 12.57 -21.61 -3.80
CA ASP A 39 11.26 -22.26 -3.72
C ASP A 39 10.30 -21.52 -2.76
N ALA A 40 10.66 -20.30 -2.34
CA ALA A 40 9.84 -19.50 -1.43
C ALA A 40 8.46 -19.22 -2.04
N VAL A 41 7.42 -19.64 -1.34
CA VAL A 41 6.03 -19.43 -1.74
C VAL A 41 5.54 -18.07 -1.26
N SER A 42 5.98 -17.63 -0.10
CA SER A 42 5.62 -16.37 0.52
C SER A 42 6.78 -15.36 0.50
N LEU A 43 6.45 -14.07 0.67
CA LEU A 43 7.45 -13.03 0.83
C LEU A 43 8.27 -13.24 2.13
N GLY A 44 7.62 -13.68 3.20
CA GLY A 44 8.28 -13.98 4.46
C GLY A 44 9.33 -15.08 4.34
N ASP A 45 9.00 -16.16 3.58
CA ASP A 45 9.96 -17.24 3.29
C ASP A 45 11.11 -16.76 2.42
N LEU A 46 10.84 -15.89 1.44
CA LEU A 46 11.87 -15.32 0.59
C LEU A 46 12.85 -14.48 1.39
N ILE A 47 12.35 -13.58 2.26
CA ILE A 47 13.18 -12.74 3.13
C ILE A 47 14.08 -13.63 4.01
N LYS A 48 13.51 -14.66 4.63
CA LYS A 48 14.27 -15.63 5.43
C LYS A 48 15.35 -16.30 4.61
N ALA A 49 15.00 -16.78 3.42
CA ALA A 49 15.96 -17.47 2.56
C ALA A 49 17.11 -16.57 2.13
N ILE A 50 16.86 -15.29 1.84
CA ILE A 50 17.91 -14.32 1.49
C ILE A 50 18.78 -13.98 2.69
N ASP A 51 18.19 -13.78 3.87
CA ASP A 51 18.94 -13.48 5.10
C ASP A 51 19.89 -14.64 5.49
N GLU A 52 19.49 -15.91 5.25
CA GLU A 52 20.28 -17.11 5.50
C GLU A 52 21.29 -17.41 4.38
N ARG A 53 20.96 -17.05 3.14
CA ARG A 53 21.74 -17.35 1.93
C ARG A 53 21.70 -16.16 0.95
N PRO A 54 22.49 -15.10 1.20
CA PRO A 54 22.46 -13.88 0.37
C PRO A 54 22.78 -14.11 -1.11
N GLU A 55 23.48 -15.20 -1.41
CA GLU A 55 23.80 -15.60 -2.79
C GLU A 55 22.56 -15.91 -3.64
N LEU A 56 21.39 -16.20 -3.04
CA LEU A 56 20.14 -16.39 -3.76
C LEU A 56 19.70 -15.16 -4.55
N ALA A 57 20.14 -13.99 -4.13
CA ALA A 57 19.88 -12.73 -4.81
C ALA A 57 20.85 -12.45 -5.97
N ASN A 58 21.85 -13.33 -6.18
CA ASN A 58 22.88 -13.17 -7.19
C ASN A 58 22.99 -14.44 -8.05
N GLY A 59 23.04 -14.28 -9.36
CA GLY A 59 23.49 -15.34 -10.24
C GLY A 59 22.44 -16.34 -10.75
N GLY A 60 21.17 -15.95 -10.82
CA GLY A 60 20.15 -16.71 -11.55
C GLY A 60 20.28 -16.57 -13.09
N GLU A 61 19.43 -17.27 -13.81
CA GLU A 61 19.37 -17.15 -15.27
C GLU A 61 18.70 -15.82 -15.67
N PRO A 62 19.17 -15.15 -16.73
CA PRO A 62 18.52 -13.96 -17.25
C PRO A 62 17.13 -14.28 -17.76
N VAL A 63 16.16 -13.42 -17.45
CA VAL A 63 14.77 -13.54 -17.90
C VAL A 63 14.27 -12.17 -18.34
N SER A 64 13.47 -12.18 -19.42
CA SER A 64 12.80 -10.99 -19.97
C SER A 64 11.33 -11.32 -20.20
N PHE A 65 10.44 -10.45 -19.72
CA PHE A 65 9.00 -10.63 -19.82
C PHE A 65 8.24 -9.30 -19.77
N ALA A 66 6.98 -9.30 -20.23
CA ALA A 66 6.13 -8.12 -20.13
C ALA A 66 5.73 -7.86 -18.68
N ALA A 67 5.76 -6.60 -18.25
CA ALA A 67 5.39 -6.20 -16.88
C ALA A 67 3.96 -6.59 -16.50
N ALA A 68 3.07 -6.80 -17.45
CA ALA A 68 1.74 -7.37 -17.23
C ALA A 68 1.74 -8.73 -16.49
N ALA A 69 2.86 -9.48 -16.54
CA ALA A 69 3.02 -10.73 -15.79
C ALA A 69 3.36 -10.54 -14.32
N LEU A 70 3.62 -9.31 -13.87
CA LEU A 70 3.95 -9.01 -12.48
C LEU A 70 2.76 -9.25 -11.55
N LEU A 71 3.06 -9.87 -10.43
CA LEU A 71 2.15 -10.14 -9.34
C LEU A 71 2.47 -9.22 -8.16
N SER A 72 1.54 -9.11 -7.21
CA SER A 72 1.89 -8.53 -5.92
C SER A 72 3.11 -9.23 -5.33
N PRO A 73 4.16 -8.50 -4.93
CA PRO A 73 5.27 -9.11 -4.19
C PRO A 73 4.85 -9.53 -2.78
N VAL A 74 3.79 -8.94 -2.23
CA VAL A 74 3.22 -9.36 -0.96
C VAL A 74 2.28 -10.55 -1.19
N SER A 75 2.50 -11.63 -0.48
CA SER A 75 1.71 -12.85 -0.59
C SER A 75 0.49 -12.82 0.35
N THR A 76 -0.54 -13.60 0.00
CA THR A 76 -1.84 -13.55 0.69
C THR A 76 -1.87 -14.17 2.09
N ASP A 77 -0.75 -14.74 2.54
CA ASP A 77 -0.55 -15.19 3.93
C ASP A 77 -0.15 -14.03 4.88
N ALA A 78 0.19 -12.85 4.32
CA ALA A 78 0.55 -11.68 5.10
C ALA A 78 -0.66 -11.08 5.83
N THR A 79 -0.42 -10.60 7.06
CA THR A 79 -1.33 -9.69 7.75
C THR A 79 -1.13 -8.28 7.22
N LEU A 80 -2.22 -7.58 6.91
CA LEU A 80 -2.20 -6.20 6.45
C LEU A 80 -2.73 -5.28 7.56
N ILE A 81 -1.85 -4.42 8.08
CA ILE A 81 -2.23 -3.35 9.02
C ILE A 81 -2.06 -2.02 8.31
N CYS A 82 -3.02 -1.13 8.48
CA CYS A 82 -3.04 0.19 7.84
C CYS A 82 -3.06 1.30 8.88
N GLN A 83 -2.42 2.42 8.52
CA GLN A 83 -2.51 3.67 9.25
C GLN A 83 -3.44 4.64 8.51
N GLY A 84 -4.42 5.20 9.20
CA GLY A 84 -5.25 6.27 8.65
C GLY A 84 -4.74 7.65 9.07
N LEU A 85 -4.91 8.65 8.19
CA LEU A 85 -4.66 10.07 8.49
C LEU A 85 -3.24 10.33 9.03
N ASN A 86 -2.24 9.71 8.48
CA ASN A 86 -0.85 9.78 8.97
C ASN A 86 0.01 10.87 8.29
N TYR A 87 -0.60 11.70 7.42
CA TYR A 87 0.02 12.90 6.87
C TYR A 87 -0.75 14.13 7.36
N SER A 88 -0.04 15.23 7.67
CA SER A 88 -0.64 16.45 8.21
C SER A 88 -1.72 17.04 7.29
N ASP A 89 -1.46 17.06 6.00
CA ASP A 89 -2.37 17.61 5.01
C ASP A 89 -3.65 16.78 4.89
N HIS A 90 -3.51 15.45 4.85
CA HIS A 90 -4.65 14.54 4.83
C HIS A 90 -5.46 14.60 6.14
N ALA A 91 -4.80 14.72 7.29
CA ALA A 91 -5.47 14.91 8.57
C ALA A 91 -6.29 16.22 8.59
N ALA A 92 -5.75 17.30 8.00
CA ALA A 92 -6.46 18.58 7.88
C ALA A 92 -7.67 18.49 6.93
N GLU A 93 -7.56 17.80 5.77
CA GLU A 93 -8.67 17.52 4.85
C GLU A 93 -9.81 16.73 5.51
N ALA A 94 -9.48 15.84 6.45
CA ALA A 94 -10.47 15.10 7.24
C ALA A 94 -11.02 15.89 8.44
N GLY A 95 -10.67 17.17 8.60
CA GLY A 95 -11.11 18.03 9.68
C GLY A 95 -10.40 17.80 11.03
N HIS A 96 -9.25 17.13 11.02
CA HIS A 96 -8.44 16.85 12.22
C HIS A 96 -7.19 17.73 12.26
N HIS A 97 -7.12 18.68 13.19
CA HIS A 97 -5.98 19.61 13.33
C HIS A 97 -4.87 19.07 14.26
N VAL A 98 -5.21 18.18 15.19
CA VAL A 98 -4.24 17.56 16.12
C VAL A 98 -4.64 16.11 16.37
N ARG A 99 -3.76 15.18 16.05
CA ARG A 99 -3.97 13.76 16.37
C ARG A 99 -3.23 13.39 17.65
N LYS A 100 -3.98 12.83 18.59
CA LYS A 100 -3.43 12.30 19.86
C LYS A 100 -3.25 10.78 19.84
N GLN A 101 -3.73 10.11 18.78
CA GLN A 101 -3.69 8.66 18.66
C GLN A 101 -3.42 8.27 17.21
N ASN A 102 -2.58 7.26 17.01
CA ASN A 102 -2.39 6.61 15.75
C ASN A 102 -3.66 5.83 15.38
N LEU A 103 -4.20 6.06 14.20
CA LEU A 103 -5.37 5.34 13.72
C LEU A 103 -4.91 4.08 12.99
N LEU A 104 -5.11 2.94 13.62
CA LEU A 104 -4.73 1.64 13.10
C LEU A 104 -5.98 0.83 12.76
N PHE A 105 -5.96 0.17 11.61
CA PHE A 105 -7.02 -0.75 11.19
C PHE A 105 -6.43 -1.88 10.35
N ALA A 106 -7.20 -2.95 10.17
CA ALA A 106 -6.79 -4.07 9.34
C ALA A 106 -7.46 -4.03 7.97
N LYS A 107 -6.83 -4.67 7.00
CA LYS A 107 -7.33 -4.93 5.66
C LYS A 107 -7.19 -6.42 5.36
N ALA A 108 -8.14 -7.01 4.65
CA ALA A 108 -8.05 -8.41 4.29
C ALA A 108 -6.92 -8.67 3.29
N SER A 109 -6.10 -9.68 3.51
CA SER A 109 -5.04 -10.06 2.57
C SER A 109 -5.58 -10.49 1.19
N SER A 110 -6.84 -10.93 1.12
CA SER A 110 -7.53 -11.21 -0.14
C SER A 110 -7.80 -9.98 -1.00
N SER A 111 -7.55 -8.76 -0.49
CA SER A 111 -7.60 -7.51 -1.26
C SER A 111 -6.35 -7.26 -2.09
N LEU A 112 -5.24 -7.96 -1.82
CA LEU A 112 -4.00 -7.83 -2.58
C LEU A 112 -4.20 -8.14 -4.06
N SER A 113 -3.60 -7.32 -4.90
CA SER A 113 -3.54 -7.52 -6.37
C SER A 113 -2.20 -7.04 -6.92
N GLY A 114 -1.88 -7.42 -8.14
CA GLY A 114 -0.66 -6.98 -8.83
C GLY A 114 -0.70 -5.50 -9.22
N PRO A 115 0.45 -4.91 -9.57
CA PRO A 115 0.60 -3.47 -9.84
C PRO A 115 -0.17 -3.01 -11.10
N TYR A 116 -0.55 -3.94 -11.98
CA TYR A 116 -1.24 -3.67 -13.23
C TYR A 116 -2.56 -4.43 -13.35
N ALA A 117 -3.04 -4.99 -12.25
CA ALA A 117 -4.33 -5.64 -12.21
C ALA A 117 -5.47 -4.61 -12.18
N ASP A 118 -6.61 -4.98 -12.74
CA ASP A 118 -7.81 -4.16 -12.66
C ASP A 118 -8.27 -4.00 -11.19
N ILE A 119 -8.72 -2.80 -10.84
CA ILE A 119 -9.45 -2.54 -9.60
C ILE A 119 -10.93 -2.78 -9.89
N VAL A 120 -11.49 -3.86 -9.35
CA VAL A 120 -12.87 -4.25 -9.60
C VAL A 120 -13.81 -3.49 -8.66
N ARG A 121 -14.59 -2.57 -9.21
CA ARG A 121 -15.59 -1.80 -8.46
C ARG A 121 -16.81 -2.66 -8.16
N PRO A 122 -17.16 -2.93 -6.90
CA PRO A 122 -18.39 -3.63 -6.55
C PRO A 122 -19.63 -2.86 -7.02
N LYS A 123 -20.69 -3.57 -7.43
CA LYS A 123 -21.92 -2.98 -8.00
C LYS A 123 -22.57 -1.91 -7.13
N ASP A 124 -22.52 -2.09 -5.80
CA ASP A 124 -23.14 -1.16 -4.84
C ASP A 124 -22.21 -0.03 -4.39
N VAL A 125 -20.99 0.07 -4.96
CA VAL A 125 -19.99 1.10 -4.65
C VAL A 125 -20.06 2.20 -5.71
N GLU A 126 -20.43 3.41 -5.28
CA GLU A 126 -20.46 4.60 -6.13
C GLU A 126 -19.31 5.58 -5.81
N LEU A 127 -18.76 5.51 -4.61
CA LEU A 127 -17.73 6.41 -4.12
C LEU A 127 -16.39 5.66 -3.98
N LEU A 128 -15.86 5.15 -5.10
CA LEU A 128 -14.57 4.49 -5.15
C LEU A 128 -13.46 5.54 -5.20
N ASP A 129 -12.50 5.45 -4.28
CA ASP A 129 -11.41 6.41 -4.08
C ASP A 129 -10.06 5.71 -4.04
N TYR A 130 -9.00 6.47 -4.27
CA TYR A 130 -7.61 6.02 -4.27
C TYR A 130 -6.85 6.56 -3.07
N GLU A 131 -5.78 5.86 -2.67
CA GLU A 131 -4.84 6.30 -1.63
C GLU A 131 -3.44 5.75 -1.91
N VAL A 132 -2.53 6.60 -2.43
CA VAL A 132 -1.12 6.17 -2.58
C VAL A 132 -0.45 6.07 -1.22
N GLU A 133 0.21 4.93 -0.98
CA GLU A 133 0.90 4.66 0.28
C GLU A 133 2.24 3.96 0.09
N VAL A 134 3.12 4.15 1.05
CA VAL A 134 4.27 3.28 1.23
C VAL A 134 3.86 2.12 2.14
N GLY A 135 4.11 0.90 1.71
CA GLY A 135 3.99 -0.29 2.54
C GLY A 135 5.36 -0.68 3.11
N ILE A 136 5.43 -0.91 4.41
CA ILE A 136 6.61 -1.42 5.12
C ILE A 136 6.46 -2.93 5.27
N ILE A 137 7.49 -3.70 4.89
CA ILE A 137 7.53 -5.15 5.01
C ILE A 137 8.41 -5.55 6.20
N LEU A 138 7.90 -6.41 7.08
CA LEU A 138 8.65 -6.89 8.23
C LEU A 138 9.74 -7.90 7.85
N ARG A 139 10.95 -7.74 8.42
CA ARG A 139 12.09 -8.65 8.28
C ARG A 139 12.04 -9.81 9.27
N GLN A 140 11.47 -9.57 10.43
CA GLN A 140 11.32 -10.56 11.50
C GLN A 140 9.98 -10.38 12.21
N ASP A 141 9.65 -11.35 13.06
CA ASP A 141 8.42 -11.29 13.84
C ASP A 141 8.45 -10.10 14.82
N LEU A 142 7.30 -9.46 14.97
CA LEU A 142 7.06 -8.39 15.92
C LEU A 142 6.14 -8.94 17.01
N VAL A 143 6.68 -9.10 18.23
CA VAL A 143 6.00 -9.70 19.38
C VAL A 143 5.93 -8.72 20.55
N SER A 144 5.19 -9.05 21.60
CA SER A 144 4.85 -8.13 22.70
C SER A 144 6.05 -7.54 23.45
N ASP A 145 7.20 -8.18 23.42
CA ASP A 145 8.45 -7.73 24.03
C ASP A 145 9.44 -7.11 23.03
N SER A 146 9.02 -6.95 21.77
CA SER A 146 9.82 -6.27 20.74
C SER A 146 10.04 -4.80 21.10
N VAL A 147 11.30 -4.40 21.17
CA VAL A 147 11.69 -3.00 21.39
C VAL A 147 12.26 -2.44 20.10
N VAL A 148 11.45 -1.62 19.40
CA VAL A 148 11.86 -0.97 18.14
C VAL A 148 12.37 0.43 18.43
N THR A 149 13.55 0.74 17.88
CA THR A 149 14.22 2.04 18.01
C THR A 149 14.81 2.46 16.67
N ASP A 150 15.21 3.72 16.52
CA ASP A 150 15.93 4.17 15.32
C ASP A 150 17.22 3.39 15.06
N ALA A 151 17.87 2.93 16.12
CA ALA A 151 19.12 2.17 16.01
C ALA A 151 18.94 0.72 15.51
N ASN A 152 17.75 0.12 15.70
CA ASN A 152 17.51 -1.28 15.36
C ASN A 152 16.36 -1.50 14.37
N ILE A 153 15.75 -0.46 13.82
CA ILE A 153 14.62 -0.58 12.88
C ILE A 153 14.96 -1.47 11.67
N GLY A 154 16.21 -1.46 11.22
CA GLY A 154 16.66 -2.33 10.12
C GLY A 154 16.62 -3.83 10.43
N SER A 155 16.56 -4.21 11.71
CA SER A 155 16.33 -5.61 12.09
C SER A 155 14.86 -6.00 11.97
N TYR A 156 13.94 -5.04 12.06
CA TYR A 156 12.48 -5.28 11.98
C TYR A 156 11.90 -5.03 10.61
N VAL A 157 12.49 -4.16 9.81
CA VAL A 157 12.03 -3.79 8.47
C VAL A 157 12.95 -4.39 7.41
N ALA A 158 12.37 -5.18 6.50
CA ALA A 158 13.09 -5.73 5.35
C ALA A 158 13.18 -4.73 4.19
N GLY A 159 12.15 -3.93 4.00
CA GLY A 159 12.09 -3.00 2.89
C GLY A 159 10.70 -2.44 2.69
N VAL A 160 10.46 -1.92 1.49
CA VAL A 160 9.23 -1.19 1.17
C VAL A 160 8.62 -1.64 -0.15
N VAL A 161 7.33 -1.35 -0.30
CA VAL A 161 6.55 -1.61 -1.51
C VAL A 161 5.58 -0.45 -1.75
N LEU A 162 5.31 -0.10 -3.01
CA LEU A 162 4.25 0.84 -3.36
C LEU A 162 2.89 0.16 -3.22
N CYS A 163 1.94 0.85 -2.58
CA CYS A 163 0.58 0.38 -2.35
C CYS A 163 -0.45 1.42 -2.81
N ASN A 164 -1.64 0.92 -3.16
CA ASN A 164 -2.84 1.73 -3.30
C ASN A 164 -3.91 1.21 -2.33
N ASP A 165 -4.22 1.95 -1.26
CA ASP A 165 -5.27 1.58 -0.29
C ASP A 165 -6.64 2.00 -0.79
N VAL A 166 -7.10 1.34 -1.87
CA VAL A 166 -8.39 1.62 -2.52
C VAL A 166 -9.54 1.53 -1.52
N SER A 167 -10.46 2.49 -1.62
CA SER A 167 -11.47 2.74 -0.60
C SER A 167 -12.86 2.91 -1.20
N ALA A 168 -13.83 2.10 -0.75
CA ALA A 168 -15.25 2.31 -0.99
C ALA A 168 -15.82 3.22 0.11
N ARG A 169 -15.86 4.54 -0.14
CA ARG A 169 -16.23 5.54 0.87
C ARG A 169 -17.66 5.40 1.34
N ASP A 170 -18.57 5.08 0.45
CA ASP A 170 -19.99 4.84 0.78
C ASP A 170 -20.18 3.56 1.62
N THR A 171 -19.33 2.57 1.49
CA THR A 171 -19.31 1.42 2.41
C THR A 171 -18.67 1.78 3.76
N MET A 172 -17.54 2.50 3.74
CA MET A 172 -16.83 2.89 4.97
C MET A 172 -17.67 3.74 5.89
N PHE A 173 -18.33 4.77 5.35
CA PHE A 173 -19.02 5.81 6.12
C PHE A 173 -20.54 5.67 6.10
N GLY A 174 -21.11 5.03 5.08
CA GLY A 174 -22.55 4.84 4.92
C GLY A 174 -23.15 3.73 5.79
N ALA A 175 -22.35 2.87 6.43
CA ALA A 175 -22.82 1.81 7.31
C ALA A 175 -22.63 2.14 8.79
N SER A 176 -23.48 1.58 9.68
CA SER A 176 -23.43 1.80 11.12
C SER A 176 -22.07 1.46 11.69
N PHE A 177 -21.61 2.28 12.63
CA PHE A 177 -20.31 2.15 13.30
C PHE A 177 -19.08 2.20 12.39
N LEU A 178 -19.18 2.77 11.19
CA LEU A 178 -18.08 2.97 10.24
C LEU A 178 -17.39 1.66 9.85
N GLN A 179 -17.73 1.10 8.73
CA GLN A 179 -17.22 -0.21 8.26
C GLN A 179 -15.90 -0.07 7.48
N TRP A 180 -14.84 0.38 8.16
CA TRP A 180 -13.52 0.56 7.55
C TRP A 180 -12.99 -0.74 6.96
N TYR A 181 -13.03 -1.82 7.74
CA TYR A 181 -12.56 -3.13 7.27
C TYR A 181 -13.27 -3.55 5.97
N GLN A 182 -14.60 -3.44 5.92
CA GLN A 182 -15.37 -3.80 4.72
C GLN A 182 -15.06 -2.88 3.54
N GLY A 183 -15.07 -1.56 3.74
CA GLY A 183 -14.85 -0.60 2.66
C GLY A 183 -13.44 -0.60 2.07
N LYS A 184 -12.48 -1.18 2.81
CA LYS A 184 -11.08 -1.28 2.41
C LYS A 184 -10.68 -2.70 1.94
N SER A 185 -11.52 -3.73 2.13
CA SER A 185 -11.13 -5.14 1.98
C SER A 185 -11.75 -5.87 0.79
N TYR A 186 -12.43 -5.17 -0.11
CA TYR A 186 -12.89 -5.81 -1.35
C TYR A 186 -11.70 -6.39 -2.13
N ARG A 187 -11.95 -7.46 -2.92
CA ARG A 187 -10.92 -8.02 -3.80
C ARG A 187 -10.37 -6.92 -4.70
N THR A 188 -9.07 -6.96 -4.97
CA THR A 188 -8.32 -5.99 -5.78
C THR A 188 -8.15 -4.58 -5.18
N PHE A 189 -8.58 -4.35 -3.92
CA PHE A 189 -8.48 -3.03 -3.28
C PHE A 189 -7.12 -2.75 -2.62
N CYS A 190 -6.12 -3.58 -2.89
CA CYS A 190 -4.74 -3.35 -2.45
C CYS A 190 -3.74 -3.71 -3.57
N PRO A 191 -3.73 -2.99 -4.71
CA PRO A 191 -2.64 -3.11 -5.66
C PRO A 191 -1.31 -2.86 -4.98
N THR A 192 -0.33 -3.77 -5.13
CA THR A 192 1.01 -3.68 -4.53
C THR A 192 2.09 -4.02 -5.55
N GLY A 193 3.25 -3.37 -5.42
CA GLY A 193 4.37 -3.51 -6.33
C GLY A 193 4.53 -2.29 -7.23
N PRO A 194 5.32 -2.37 -8.31
CA PRO A 194 5.83 -3.58 -9.00
C PRO A 194 6.97 -4.28 -8.27
N VAL A 195 7.76 -3.57 -7.46
CA VAL A 195 8.93 -4.14 -6.80
C VAL A 195 8.74 -4.21 -5.27
N PHE A 196 9.34 -5.20 -4.66
CA PHE A 196 9.75 -5.19 -3.28
C PHE A 196 11.17 -4.66 -3.21
N TYR A 197 11.34 -3.46 -2.64
CA TYR A 197 12.65 -2.84 -2.47
C TYR A 197 13.25 -3.34 -1.15
N LEU A 198 14.04 -4.42 -1.24
CA LEU A 198 14.74 -5.03 -0.12
C LEU A 198 15.95 -4.17 0.24
N LEU A 199 16.03 -3.71 1.48
CA LEU A 199 17.05 -2.82 2.00
C LEU A 199 18.07 -3.57 2.87
N GLU A 200 19.31 -3.13 2.84
CA GLU A 200 20.26 -3.52 3.90
C GLU A 200 19.81 -2.91 5.24
N PRO A 201 20.00 -3.61 6.36
CA PRO A 201 19.56 -3.10 7.66
C PRO A 201 20.06 -1.68 7.99
N ALA A 202 21.27 -1.35 7.58
CA ALA A 202 21.86 -0.03 7.81
C ALA A 202 21.24 1.10 6.96
N GLU A 203 20.60 0.77 5.84
CA GLU A 203 20.00 1.74 4.91
C GLU A 203 18.53 2.04 5.27
N VAL A 204 17.87 1.18 6.06
CA VAL A 204 16.42 1.22 6.32
C VAL A 204 15.96 2.56 6.87
N ALA A 205 16.58 3.04 7.96
CA ALA A 205 16.12 4.25 8.66
C ALA A 205 16.15 5.48 7.74
N GLU A 206 17.21 5.66 6.98
CA GLU A 206 17.38 6.80 6.08
C GLU A 206 16.45 6.70 4.87
N THR A 207 16.37 5.52 4.24
CA THR A 207 15.53 5.31 3.05
C THR A 207 14.06 5.51 3.37
N ILE A 208 13.53 4.86 4.42
CA ILE A 208 12.10 4.96 4.76
C ILE A 208 11.67 6.36 5.22
N ALA A 209 12.62 7.20 5.63
CA ALA A 209 12.37 8.60 5.98
C ALA A 209 12.34 9.53 4.75
N ASN A 210 12.72 9.06 3.56
CA ASN A 210 12.93 9.91 2.38
C ASN A 210 12.33 9.32 1.08
N LEU A 211 11.26 8.55 1.18
CA LEU A 211 10.55 8.03 0.00
C LEU A 211 9.61 9.09 -0.58
N GLU A 212 9.66 9.26 -1.88
CA GLU A 212 8.78 10.16 -2.64
C GLU A 212 7.68 9.33 -3.31
N LEU A 213 6.42 9.68 -3.04
CA LEU A 213 5.26 8.99 -3.59
C LEU A 213 4.34 9.98 -4.31
N SER A 214 3.76 9.55 -5.43
CA SER A 214 2.85 10.36 -6.22
C SER A 214 1.75 9.50 -6.83
N LEU A 215 0.56 10.10 -6.99
CA LEU A 215 -0.57 9.52 -7.67
C LEU A 215 -1.16 10.52 -8.65
N SER A 216 -1.45 10.05 -9.86
CA SER A 216 -2.15 10.81 -10.90
C SER A 216 -3.45 10.14 -11.28
N TYR A 217 -4.48 10.96 -11.44
CA TYR A 217 -5.79 10.56 -11.91
C TYR A 217 -6.30 11.57 -12.92
N GLN A 218 -6.85 11.08 -14.03
CA GLN A 218 -7.29 11.91 -15.17
C GLN A 218 -6.21 12.90 -15.66
N GLY A 219 -4.96 12.41 -15.78
CA GLY A 219 -3.83 13.21 -16.26
C GLY A 219 -3.34 14.31 -15.30
N THR A 220 -3.88 14.37 -14.09
CA THR A 220 -3.50 15.35 -13.07
C THR A 220 -2.91 14.67 -11.85
N VAL A 221 -1.78 15.18 -11.35
CA VAL A 221 -1.22 14.76 -10.06
C VAL A 221 -2.20 15.17 -8.95
N ARG A 222 -2.72 14.20 -8.22
CA ARG A 222 -3.66 14.40 -7.13
C ARG A 222 -3.00 14.31 -5.77
N GLN A 223 -2.05 13.38 -5.63
CA GLN A 223 -1.29 13.20 -4.40
C GLN A 223 0.20 13.27 -4.71
N SER A 224 0.98 13.96 -3.88
CA SER A 224 2.44 14.02 -3.97
C SER A 224 2.99 14.35 -2.59
N ALA A 225 3.86 13.51 -2.07
CA ALA A 225 4.44 13.68 -0.74
C ALA A 225 5.79 12.97 -0.58
N ASN A 226 6.42 13.23 0.55
CA ASN A 226 7.59 12.51 1.01
C ASN A 226 7.30 11.91 2.40
N THR A 227 7.80 10.71 2.69
CA THR A 227 7.60 10.03 3.97
C THR A 227 8.21 10.78 5.17
N ALA A 228 9.06 11.77 4.93
CA ALA A 228 9.48 12.74 5.95
C ALA A 228 8.27 13.47 6.60
N GLN A 229 7.14 13.55 5.89
CA GLN A 229 5.92 14.24 6.34
C GLN A 229 4.98 13.36 7.19
N LEU A 230 5.31 12.06 7.38
CA LEU A 230 4.53 11.17 8.25
C LEU A 230 4.45 11.73 9.67
N ILE A 231 3.24 11.72 10.27
CA ILE A 231 2.99 12.17 11.65
C ILE A 231 3.55 11.14 12.64
N TYR A 232 3.13 9.88 12.51
CA TYR A 232 3.67 8.76 13.28
C TYR A 232 4.72 8.07 12.42
N LYS A 233 5.95 8.11 12.90
CA LYS A 233 7.08 7.47 12.20
C LYS A 233 7.02 5.94 12.35
N PRO A 234 7.67 5.19 11.46
CA PRO A 234 7.67 3.74 11.49
C PRO A 234 8.09 3.13 12.84
N VAL A 235 9.08 3.71 13.52
CA VAL A 235 9.53 3.26 14.86
C VAL A 235 8.40 3.33 15.88
N GLU A 236 7.68 4.47 15.92
CA GLU A 236 6.56 4.67 16.85
C GLU A 236 5.42 3.70 16.55
N THR A 237 5.11 3.52 15.26
CA THR A 237 4.05 2.62 14.80
C THR A 237 4.36 1.16 15.10
N LEU A 238 5.57 0.69 14.80
CA LEU A 238 5.98 -0.68 15.11
C LEU A 238 6.03 -0.94 16.62
N SER A 239 6.51 0.02 17.41
CA SER A 239 6.51 -0.09 18.88
C SER A 239 5.09 -0.19 19.43
N GLN A 240 4.14 0.59 18.89
CA GLN A 240 2.74 0.50 19.27
C GLN A 240 2.12 -0.84 18.84
N LEU A 241 2.35 -1.28 17.60
CA LEU A 241 1.83 -2.55 17.08
C LEU A 241 2.32 -3.74 17.89
N ALA A 242 3.58 -3.76 18.33
CA ALA A 242 4.13 -4.81 19.19
C ALA A 242 3.29 -5.01 20.46
N SER A 243 2.71 -3.95 21.00
CA SER A 243 1.86 -4.04 22.21
C SER A 243 0.40 -4.48 21.93
N ILE A 244 -0.02 -4.51 20.67
CA ILE A 244 -1.41 -4.74 20.27
C ILE A 244 -1.58 -6.10 19.60
N VAL A 245 -0.68 -6.47 18.68
CA VAL A 245 -0.83 -7.63 17.81
C VAL A 245 0.50 -8.27 17.49
N GLY A 246 0.56 -9.60 17.47
CA GLY A 246 1.71 -10.32 16.93
C GLY A 246 1.70 -10.27 15.41
N LEU A 247 2.80 -9.82 14.81
CA LEU A 247 3.00 -9.79 13.37
C LEU A 247 4.19 -10.68 13.00
N LYS A 248 4.22 -11.13 11.75
CA LYS A 248 5.23 -12.07 11.25
C LYS A 248 6.12 -11.41 10.20
N ARG A 249 7.25 -12.01 9.96
CA ARG A 249 8.08 -11.73 8.79
C ARG A 249 7.23 -11.77 7.52
N GLY A 250 7.36 -10.77 6.67
CA GLY A 250 6.58 -10.63 5.42
C GLY A 250 5.23 -9.94 5.58
N ASP A 251 4.77 -9.66 6.81
CA ASP A 251 3.57 -8.85 7.04
C ASP A 251 3.77 -7.42 6.55
N LEU A 252 2.68 -6.79 6.13
CA LEU A 252 2.65 -5.48 5.50
C LEU A 252 2.01 -4.44 6.41
N ILE A 253 2.70 -3.32 6.63
CA ILE A 253 2.16 -2.14 7.28
C ILE A 253 2.05 -1.01 6.25
N LEU A 254 0.83 -0.61 5.90
CA LEU A 254 0.55 0.57 5.07
C LEU A 254 0.66 1.81 5.95
N THR A 255 1.42 2.82 5.51
CA THR A 255 1.84 3.95 6.37
C THR A 255 0.90 5.15 6.34
N GLY A 256 -0.21 5.04 5.65
CA GLY A 256 -1.16 6.15 5.43
C GLY A 256 -0.89 6.90 4.14
N THR A 257 -1.93 7.58 3.67
CA THR A 257 -1.92 8.35 2.42
C THR A 257 -1.76 9.85 2.68
N PRO A 258 -1.09 10.61 1.78
CA PRO A 258 -1.05 12.06 1.83
C PRO A 258 -2.38 12.70 1.42
N GLY A 259 -2.50 14.03 1.55
CA GLY A 259 -3.62 14.81 1.04
C GLY A 259 -3.84 14.64 -0.46
N GLY A 260 -5.06 14.96 -0.93
CA GLY A 260 -5.46 14.87 -2.33
C GLY A 260 -6.34 13.66 -2.66
N VAL A 261 -6.86 12.94 -1.67
CA VAL A 261 -7.96 11.97 -1.86
C VAL A 261 -9.23 12.69 -2.29
N ILE A 262 -10.17 11.99 -2.94
CA ILE A 262 -11.42 12.62 -3.41
C ILE A 262 -12.34 12.91 -2.23
N ALA A 263 -12.48 11.96 -1.30
CA ALA A 263 -13.32 12.12 -0.13
C ALA A 263 -12.65 13.01 0.92
N GLN A 264 -13.28 14.13 1.25
CA GLN A 264 -12.83 15.07 2.27
C GLN A 264 -13.85 15.18 3.40
N GLY A 265 -13.37 15.45 4.63
CA GLY A 265 -14.24 15.67 5.77
C GLY A 265 -14.83 17.08 5.76
N THR A 266 -16.14 17.18 5.48
CA THR A 266 -16.87 18.46 5.55
C THR A 266 -17.74 18.53 6.82
N PRO A 267 -18.10 19.74 7.29
CA PRO A 267 -19.09 19.88 8.37
C PRO A 267 -20.42 19.18 8.06
N ALA A 268 -20.84 19.17 6.80
CA ALA A 268 -22.06 18.50 6.34
C ALA A 268 -21.95 16.98 6.53
N LEU A 269 -20.85 16.36 6.09
CA LEU A 269 -20.60 14.92 6.28
C LEU A 269 -20.55 14.53 7.76
N VAL A 270 -19.92 15.35 8.61
CA VAL A 270 -19.89 15.13 10.05
C VAL A 270 -21.30 15.21 10.63
N GLN A 271 -22.15 16.14 10.14
CA GLN A 271 -23.54 16.27 10.59
C GLN A 271 -24.36 15.05 10.17
N ILE A 272 -24.24 14.57 8.93
CA ILE A 272 -24.89 13.35 8.44
C ILE A 272 -24.56 12.15 9.34
N LEU A 273 -23.26 11.94 9.65
CA LEU A 273 -22.82 10.87 10.54
C LEU A 273 -23.45 10.93 11.93
N LYS A 274 -23.60 12.14 12.49
CA LYS A 274 -24.20 12.34 13.81
C LYS A 274 -25.70 12.14 13.80
N THR A 275 -26.40 12.60 12.75
CA THR A 275 -27.85 12.57 12.65
C THR A 275 -28.38 11.15 12.38
N HIS A 276 -27.70 10.42 11.50
CA HIS A 276 -28.15 9.10 11.01
C HIS A 276 -27.25 7.96 11.52
N LEU A 277 -26.92 7.97 12.83
CA LEU A 277 -25.98 6.99 13.40
C LEU A 277 -26.40 5.53 13.19
N LEU A 278 -27.70 5.24 13.23
CA LEU A 278 -28.26 3.89 13.12
C LEU A 278 -29.18 3.72 11.90
N ASP A 279 -29.30 4.74 11.04
CA ASP A 279 -30.09 4.68 9.81
C ASP A 279 -29.13 4.62 8.61
N ASP A 280 -28.72 3.39 8.27
CA ASP A 280 -27.73 3.14 7.23
C ASP A 280 -28.19 3.58 5.84
N ALA A 281 -29.46 3.41 5.52
CA ALA A 281 -29.99 3.74 4.20
C ALA A 281 -29.93 5.26 3.97
N THR A 282 -30.56 6.04 4.84
CA THR A 282 -30.58 7.51 4.76
C THR A 282 -29.17 8.07 4.81
N ARG A 283 -28.32 7.58 5.74
CA ARG A 283 -26.94 8.04 5.85
C ARG A 283 -26.16 7.80 4.55
N ARG A 284 -26.27 6.61 3.94
CA ARG A 284 -25.56 6.27 2.70
C ARG A 284 -25.98 7.17 1.55
N ASP A 285 -27.27 7.41 1.39
CA ASP A 285 -27.80 8.24 0.31
C ASP A 285 -27.41 9.72 0.46
N GLU A 286 -27.50 10.26 1.68
CA GLU A 286 -27.07 11.63 1.95
C GLU A 286 -25.54 11.79 1.81
N MET A 287 -24.75 10.83 2.29
CA MET A 287 -23.30 10.85 2.12
C MET A 287 -22.89 10.75 0.65
N ARG A 288 -23.54 9.90 -0.15
CA ARG A 288 -23.29 9.84 -1.60
C ARG A 288 -23.57 11.17 -2.27
N THR A 289 -24.69 11.79 -1.91
CA THR A 289 -25.07 13.09 -2.45
C THR A 289 -24.04 14.16 -2.10
N GLU A 290 -23.65 14.27 -0.85
CA GLU A 290 -22.70 15.29 -0.38
C GLU A 290 -21.28 15.04 -0.93
N MET A 291 -20.80 13.81 -0.91
CA MET A 291 -19.44 13.50 -1.38
C MET A 291 -19.27 13.70 -2.89
N LYS A 292 -20.30 13.45 -3.69
CA LYS A 292 -20.27 13.72 -5.14
C LYS A 292 -20.07 15.20 -5.48
N LEU A 293 -20.33 16.11 -4.55
CA LEU A 293 -20.05 17.54 -4.73
C LEU A 293 -18.54 17.86 -4.55
N LEU A 294 -17.78 16.97 -3.92
CA LEU A 294 -16.35 17.17 -3.66
C LEU A 294 -15.46 16.85 -4.87
N GLY A 295 -15.89 15.92 -5.72
CA GLY A 295 -15.12 15.53 -6.89
C GLY A 295 -15.69 14.31 -7.63
N THR A 296 -14.98 13.91 -8.68
CA THR A 296 -15.35 12.75 -9.48
C THR A 296 -14.62 11.52 -8.92
N PHE A 297 -15.39 10.61 -8.32
CA PHE A 297 -14.90 9.31 -7.85
C PHE A 297 -14.58 8.39 -9.03
N LEU A 298 -13.69 7.42 -8.80
CA LEU A 298 -13.22 6.49 -9.82
C LEU A 298 -14.39 5.75 -10.51
N GLN A 299 -14.39 5.79 -11.83
CA GLN A 299 -15.42 5.18 -12.68
C GLN A 299 -14.83 4.05 -13.54
N PRO A 300 -15.63 3.04 -13.91
CA PRO A 300 -15.22 2.00 -14.85
C PRO A 300 -14.66 2.56 -16.15
N GLY A 301 -13.58 1.96 -16.63
CA GLY A 301 -12.87 2.40 -17.82
C GLY A 301 -11.79 3.45 -17.59
N GLU A 302 -11.76 4.08 -16.42
CA GLU A 302 -10.71 5.03 -16.03
C GLU A 302 -9.47 4.32 -15.49
N GLU A 303 -8.36 5.05 -15.42
CA GLU A 303 -7.06 4.57 -14.93
C GLU A 303 -6.53 5.48 -13.83
N VAL A 304 -5.84 4.86 -12.88
CA VAL A 304 -5.07 5.55 -11.85
C VAL A 304 -3.62 5.07 -11.89
N SER A 305 -2.68 6.02 -11.86
CA SER A 305 -1.25 5.73 -11.87
C SER A 305 -0.56 6.21 -10.61
N LEU A 306 0.33 5.40 -10.10
CA LEU A 306 1.11 5.69 -8.89
C LEU A 306 2.59 5.49 -9.17
N THR A 307 3.45 6.24 -8.48
CA THR A 307 4.91 6.06 -8.54
C THR A 307 5.54 6.15 -7.17
N LEU A 308 6.66 5.46 -7.01
CA LEU A 308 7.50 5.51 -5.81
C LEU A 308 8.96 5.71 -6.21
N ARG A 309 9.68 6.55 -5.45
CA ARG A 309 11.10 6.83 -5.64
C ARG A 309 11.82 6.85 -4.29
N ASP A 310 13.02 6.32 -4.27
CA ASP A 310 13.94 6.51 -3.16
C ASP A 310 14.61 7.88 -3.29
N GLY A 311 14.27 8.82 -2.41
CA GLY A 311 14.81 10.18 -2.42
C GLY A 311 16.26 10.28 -2.00
N VAL A 312 16.83 9.25 -1.34
CA VAL A 312 18.24 9.20 -0.95
C VAL A 312 19.12 8.83 -2.15
N SER A 313 18.84 7.69 -2.78
CA SER A 313 19.61 7.21 -3.93
C SER A 313 19.16 7.83 -5.26
N GLY A 314 17.99 8.45 -5.31
CA GLY A 314 17.35 8.93 -6.53
C GLY A 314 16.77 7.82 -7.41
N ARG A 315 16.73 6.56 -6.93
CA ARG A 315 16.27 5.41 -7.70
C ARG A 315 14.75 5.41 -7.83
N ALA A 316 14.25 5.28 -9.06
CA ALA A 316 12.83 4.98 -9.30
C ALA A 316 12.54 3.53 -8.89
N LEU A 317 11.48 3.33 -8.09
CA LEU A 317 11.03 2.02 -7.61
C LEU A 317 9.82 1.52 -8.43
N GLY A 318 9.58 2.14 -9.59
CA GLY A 318 8.51 1.81 -10.51
C GLY A 318 7.19 2.46 -10.18
N GLY A 319 6.15 1.98 -10.85
CA GLY A 319 4.80 2.51 -10.68
C GLY A 319 3.72 1.46 -10.86
N GLN A 320 2.51 1.85 -10.54
CA GLN A 320 1.29 1.10 -10.81
C GLN A 320 0.48 1.82 -11.88
N LEU A 321 -0.21 1.07 -12.71
CA LEU A 321 -1.21 1.57 -13.64
C LEU A 321 -2.40 0.60 -13.60
N CYS A 322 -3.41 0.96 -12.84
CA CYS A 322 -4.58 0.12 -12.63
C CYS A 322 -5.81 0.73 -13.31
N ARG A 323 -6.51 -0.08 -14.11
CA ARG A 323 -7.78 0.28 -14.71
C ARG A 323 -8.92 -0.07 -13.75
N ILE A 324 -9.95 0.76 -13.73
CA ILE A 324 -11.18 0.48 -12.99
C ILE A 324 -12.09 -0.39 -13.85
N ALA A 325 -12.49 -1.54 -13.33
CA ALA A 325 -13.43 -2.46 -13.97
C ALA A 325 -14.74 -2.56 -13.17
N ASP A 326 -15.84 -2.87 -13.82
CA ASP A 326 -17.08 -3.26 -13.13
C ASP A 326 -17.02 -4.73 -12.68
N ALA A 327 -17.71 -5.05 -11.55
CA ALA A 327 -17.82 -6.40 -11.00
C ALA A 327 -18.81 -7.28 -11.80
#